data_fe13375bb61f4b1e8ae0fe60668346de
#
_entry.id   fe13375bb61f4b1e8ae0fe60668346de
#
_cell.length_a   1.000
_cell.length_b   1.000
_cell.length_c   1.000
_cell.angle_alpha   90.00
_cell.angle_beta   90.00
_cell.angle_gamma   90.00
#
_symmetry.space_group_name_H-M   'P 1'
#
loop_
_entity.id
_entity.type
_entity.pdbx_description
1 polymer ?
#
loop_
_entity_poly.entity_id
_entity_poly.type
_entity_poly.pdbx_seq_one_letter_code
_entity_poly.pdbx_strand_id
1 'polypeptide(L)'
;VSNGRAEEVLSPQPKHQASIHQSLAHGVVAVAAIAALAVGILHGTFAAADTDPYGYLSEAEVLARGSLRIDQRSLQDVPWPNAEATFSPFGWRPATVRGFIVPIYAPGLPVVMAAFQRLFGRPGAFYAVPILGALAVWAVGRLGTVVHSSFVGASSAVLLATSPTFLRHLVQPVSDVPTMAWWTLSLALASAGGNAAAFGAGSAASMAILTRPNLVPLAVIASILALLPRSGDEKSGRNGLLRMLFLVVGVVPGCVAIGVVNWLSNGSPLLSGYGTLDYLYSFANVVPNLDRYPRWLWEQETPFIYLAILAPLAVRWRGAHTGRPSSGHMLVLLIFALATLLLYLPFSVFGRTEWDYLRFILPGIPALIVLSMAAMVDVGTRVLPRKLRVAGVLTPVIVILGLYHVRLAAQTGTFSVAIAEKRYVDVGRYIALATPPEAAFVAGLHSGTIRYYADRLTLRYDQIDPDWLDRTLAYMGSHGHPTYIVLDEGEETIFRNRFGSRSTYGQLDWPASVERFEPIHVRIYNPDDRARYLAGEAIITADIGFVGQPRLHQQGLDKSP
;
A
#
# COMPACT_ATOMS: atom_id res chain seq x y z
N VAL A 1 56.97 -49.24 -34.24
CA VAL A 1 55.64 -48.70 -34.42
C VAL A 1 55.14 -48.28 -33.04
N SER A 2 55.36 -47.04 -32.63
CA SER A 2 54.90 -46.44 -31.37
C SER A 2 53.66 -45.62 -31.62
N ASN A 3 52.51 -46.03 -31.10
CA ASN A 3 51.29 -45.24 -31.04
C ASN A 3 51.40 -44.25 -29.89
N GLY A 4 51.70 -42.98 -30.18
CA GLY A 4 51.50 -41.87 -29.29
C GLY A 4 50.01 -41.52 -29.22
N ARG A 5 49.33 -41.81 -28.10
CA ARG A 5 48.05 -41.22 -27.74
C ARG A 5 48.31 -39.79 -27.24
N ALA A 6 47.89 -38.83 -28.02
CA ALA A 6 47.73 -37.46 -27.52
C ALA A 6 46.63 -37.46 -26.45
N GLU A 7 47.00 -37.22 -25.19
CA GLU A 7 46.06 -36.86 -24.14
C GLU A 7 45.49 -35.46 -24.47
N GLU A 8 44.25 -35.45 -24.91
CA GLU A 8 43.43 -34.26 -25.06
C GLU A 8 43.17 -33.71 -23.65
N VAL A 9 43.88 -32.67 -23.25
CA VAL A 9 43.68 -31.92 -22.01
C VAL A 9 42.28 -31.28 -22.10
N LEU A 10 41.28 -31.98 -21.57
CA LEU A 10 39.93 -31.45 -21.34
C LEU A 10 40.03 -30.25 -20.41
N SER A 11 39.86 -29.06 -20.96
CA SER A 11 39.77 -27.83 -20.22
C SER A 11 38.56 -27.85 -19.25
N PRO A 12 38.72 -27.59 -17.92
CA PRO A 12 37.64 -27.62 -16.96
C PRO A 12 36.87 -26.29 -17.01
N GLN A 13 35.89 -26.15 -17.92
CA GLN A 13 35.39 -24.81 -18.17
C GLN A 13 33.87 -24.55 -18.08
N PRO A 14 32.88 -25.41 -17.98
CA PRO A 14 31.48 -24.87 -17.93
C PRO A 14 30.96 -24.64 -16.51
N LYS A 15 31.35 -25.37 -15.50
CA LYS A 15 30.77 -25.28 -14.14
C LYS A 15 31.18 -24.03 -13.36
N HIS A 16 32.41 -23.56 -13.50
CA HIS A 16 32.92 -22.41 -12.73
C HIS A 16 32.34 -21.08 -13.23
N GLN A 17 32.22 -20.88 -14.53
CA GLN A 17 31.61 -19.67 -15.11
C GLN A 17 30.11 -19.56 -14.80
N ALA A 18 29.35 -20.68 -14.83
CA ALA A 18 27.95 -20.72 -14.45
C ALA A 18 27.74 -20.32 -12.98
N SER A 19 28.61 -20.77 -12.08
CA SER A 19 28.60 -20.42 -10.66
C SER A 19 28.84 -18.91 -10.44
N ILE A 20 29.81 -18.30 -11.14
CA ILE A 20 30.11 -16.86 -11.03
C ILE A 20 28.92 -16.00 -11.51
N HIS A 21 28.32 -16.34 -12.64
CA HIS A 21 27.15 -15.61 -13.15
C HIS A 21 25.94 -15.72 -12.20
N GLN A 22 25.74 -16.87 -11.58
CA GLN A 22 24.67 -17.06 -10.60
C GLN A 22 24.92 -16.25 -9.33
N SER A 23 26.16 -16.24 -8.81
CA SER A 23 26.54 -15.45 -7.63
C SER A 23 26.39 -13.94 -7.90
N LEU A 24 26.81 -13.48 -9.08
CA LEU A 24 26.64 -12.08 -9.48
C LEU A 24 25.15 -11.68 -9.53
N ALA A 25 24.30 -12.53 -10.12
CA ALA A 25 22.86 -12.27 -10.18
C ALA A 25 22.22 -12.19 -8.77
N HIS A 26 22.63 -13.07 -7.85
CA HIS A 26 22.18 -12.98 -6.45
C HIS A 26 22.65 -11.70 -5.78
N GLY A 27 23.88 -11.25 -6.05
CA GLY A 27 24.41 -9.97 -5.59
C GLY A 27 23.58 -8.79 -6.08
N VAL A 28 23.19 -8.77 -7.37
CA VAL A 28 22.31 -7.73 -7.94
C VAL A 28 20.95 -7.71 -7.27
N VAL A 29 20.34 -8.88 -7.03
CA VAL A 29 19.06 -8.96 -6.31
C VAL A 29 19.17 -8.41 -4.89
N ALA A 30 20.23 -8.76 -4.18
CA ALA A 30 20.46 -8.26 -2.82
C ALA A 30 20.65 -6.74 -2.80
N VAL A 31 21.46 -6.19 -3.73
CA VAL A 31 21.67 -4.74 -3.85
C VAL A 31 20.34 -4.02 -4.18
N ALA A 32 19.53 -4.55 -5.11
CA ALA A 32 18.24 -3.97 -5.45
C ALA A 32 17.27 -3.99 -4.24
N ALA A 33 17.25 -5.07 -3.45
CA ALA A 33 16.44 -5.16 -2.24
C ALA A 33 16.90 -4.17 -1.15
N ILE A 34 18.20 -4.03 -0.95
CA ILE A 34 18.77 -3.04 -0.02
C ILE A 34 18.48 -1.61 -0.49
N ALA A 35 18.57 -1.35 -1.79
CA ALA A 35 18.25 -0.03 -2.35
C ALA A 35 16.77 0.30 -2.12
N ALA A 36 15.84 -0.64 -2.34
CA ALA A 36 14.42 -0.46 -2.04
C ALA A 36 14.19 -0.17 -0.55
N LEU A 37 14.84 -0.92 0.36
CA LEU A 37 14.80 -0.67 1.79
C LEU A 37 15.28 0.76 2.12
N ALA A 38 16.40 1.16 1.56
CA ALA A 38 16.98 2.49 1.77
C ALA A 38 16.04 3.59 1.28
N VAL A 39 15.44 3.45 0.09
CA VAL A 39 14.44 4.41 -0.42
C VAL A 39 13.24 4.50 0.52
N GLY A 40 12.68 3.36 0.95
CA GLY A 40 11.54 3.33 1.87
C GLY A 40 11.84 3.99 3.23
N ILE A 41 13.09 3.92 3.71
CA ILE A 41 13.50 4.57 4.95
C ILE A 41 13.81 6.06 4.74
N LEU A 42 14.56 6.41 3.69
CA LEU A 42 15.04 7.79 3.48
C LEU A 42 13.93 8.73 2.98
N HIS A 43 12.97 8.21 2.22
CA HIS A 43 11.87 8.97 1.66
C HIS A 43 10.50 8.62 2.27
N GLY A 44 10.47 7.73 3.26
CA GLY A 44 9.26 7.33 3.96
C GLY A 44 8.55 8.51 4.62
N THR A 45 7.22 8.50 4.59
CA THR A 45 6.41 9.58 5.19
C THR A 45 6.50 9.61 6.70
N PHE A 46 6.69 8.48 7.35
CA PHE A 46 6.75 8.32 8.81
C PHE A 46 5.66 9.12 9.54
N ALA A 47 4.50 9.22 8.92
CA ALA A 47 3.36 9.98 9.44
C ALA A 47 2.11 9.08 9.50
N ALA A 48 1.38 9.18 10.61
CA ALA A 48 0.02 8.66 10.72
C ALA A 48 -0.92 9.68 10.06
N ALA A 49 -0.84 9.76 8.73
CA ALA A 49 -1.49 10.77 7.93
C ALA A 49 -2.84 10.29 7.40
N ASP A 50 -3.74 11.23 7.07
CA ASP A 50 -4.98 10.96 6.36
C ASP A 50 -5.76 9.74 6.90
N THR A 51 -6.35 8.96 6.02
CA THR A 51 -7.25 7.84 6.34
C THR A 51 -6.49 6.51 6.45
N ASP A 52 -5.76 6.12 5.40
CA ASP A 52 -5.10 4.80 5.32
C ASP A 52 -3.92 4.67 6.30
N PRO A 53 -2.88 5.55 6.26
CA PRO A 53 -1.75 5.46 7.17
C PRO A 53 -2.15 5.52 8.65
N TYR A 54 -3.04 6.46 9.00
CA TYR A 54 -3.55 6.54 10.37
C TYR A 54 -4.29 5.27 10.76
N GLY A 55 -5.19 4.78 9.90
CA GLY A 55 -5.98 3.58 10.17
C GLY A 55 -5.10 2.38 10.49
N TYR A 56 -4.10 2.07 9.66
CA TYR A 56 -3.18 0.95 9.89
C TYR A 56 -2.32 1.13 11.15
N LEU A 57 -1.78 2.32 11.40
CA LEU A 57 -0.93 2.58 12.55
C LEU A 57 -1.70 2.56 13.88
N SER A 58 -2.89 3.16 13.90
CA SER A 58 -3.74 3.15 15.09
C SER A 58 -4.31 1.76 15.40
N GLU A 59 -4.66 0.98 14.38
CA GLU A 59 -5.03 -0.43 14.54
C GLU A 59 -3.86 -1.25 15.09
N ALA A 60 -2.63 -1.01 14.61
CA ALA A 60 -1.45 -1.67 15.13
C ALA A 60 -1.23 -1.37 16.63
N GLU A 61 -1.48 -0.14 17.08
CA GLU A 61 -1.42 0.22 18.51
C GLU A 61 -2.46 -0.54 19.35
N VAL A 62 -3.68 -0.67 18.82
CA VAL A 62 -4.76 -1.40 19.51
C VAL A 62 -4.44 -2.89 19.57
N LEU A 63 -3.94 -3.48 18.49
CA LEU A 63 -3.48 -4.87 18.45
C LEU A 63 -2.27 -5.10 19.37
N ALA A 64 -1.34 -4.16 19.45
CA ALA A 64 -0.20 -4.25 20.37
C ALA A 64 -0.63 -4.27 21.84
N ARG A 65 -1.79 -3.70 22.17
CA ARG A 65 -2.42 -3.76 23.50
C ARG A 65 -3.30 -5.00 23.71
N GLY A 66 -3.42 -5.87 22.67
CA GLY A 66 -4.24 -7.09 22.72
C GLY A 66 -5.75 -6.83 22.55
N SER A 67 -6.14 -5.72 21.94
CA SER A 67 -7.54 -5.38 21.66
C SER A 67 -7.81 -5.34 20.15
N LEU A 68 -9.09 -5.45 19.77
CA LEU A 68 -9.59 -5.27 18.40
C LEU A 68 -10.49 -4.03 18.28
N ARG A 69 -10.72 -3.29 19.37
CA ARG A 69 -11.68 -2.18 19.42
C ARG A 69 -11.23 -1.11 20.41
N ILE A 70 -11.71 0.11 20.21
CA ILE A 70 -11.53 1.25 21.10
C ILE A 70 -12.83 1.51 21.85
N ASP A 71 -12.75 1.70 23.16
CA ASP A 71 -13.88 2.04 24.03
C ASP A 71 -14.22 3.52 23.90
N GLN A 72 -15.50 3.82 23.63
CA GLN A 72 -16.07 5.16 23.55
C GLN A 72 -17.39 5.27 24.33
N ARG A 73 -17.62 4.42 25.32
CA ARG A 73 -18.86 4.40 26.09
C ARG A 73 -19.16 5.73 26.78
N SER A 74 -18.14 6.48 27.17
CA SER A 74 -18.30 7.83 27.75
C SER A 74 -18.87 8.88 26.78
N LEU A 75 -18.92 8.59 25.48
CA LEU A 75 -19.38 9.50 24.42
C LEU A 75 -20.75 9.13 23.86
N GLN A 76 -21.50 8.20 24.50
CA GLN A 76 -22.76 7.69 23.94
C GLN A 76 -23.97 8.59 24.14
N ASP A 77 -23.98 9.39 25.21
CA ASP A 77 -25.15 10.13 25.68
C ASP A 77 -25.18 11.59 25.15
N VAL A 78 -24.73 11.79 23.91
CA VAL A 78 -24.80 13.09 23.25
C VAL A 78 -26.09 13.24 22.45
N PRO A 79 -26.66 14.46 22.32
CA PRO A 79 -28.02 14.67 21.82
C PRO A 79 -28.19 14.63 20.30
N TRP A 80 -27.10 14.58 19.51
CA TRP A 80 -27.19 14.64 18.04
C TRP A 80 -27.25 13.26 17.38
N PRO A 81 -27.85 13.17 16.17
CA PRO A 81 -27.94 11.92 15.42
C PRO A 81 -26.55 11.46 14.94
N ASN A 82 -26.38 10.15 14.76
CA ASN A 82 -25.12 9.51 14.32
C ASN A 82 -23.90 9.80 15.22
N ALA A 83 -24.11 10.00 16.51
CA ALA A 83 -23.08 10.35 17.47
C ALA A 83 -21.89 9.38 17.44
N GLU A 84 -22.12 8.08 17.38
CA GLU A 84 -21.05 7.07 17.33
C GLU A 84 -20.20 7.22 16.05
N ALA A 85 -20.80 7.53 14.90
CA ALA A 85 -20.07 7.79 13.66
C ALA A 85 -19.31 9.12 13.73
N THR A 86 -19.90 10.15 14.34
CA THR A 86 -19.26 11.45 14.56
C THR A 86 -17.95 11.32 15.33
N PHE A 87 -17.93 10.48 16.36
CA PHE A 87 -16.73 10.22 17.15
C PHE A 87 -15.79 9.13 16.57
N SER A 88 -16.13 8.54 15.42
CA SER A 88 -15.27 7.57 14.75
C SER A 88 -14.33 8.29 13.77
N PRO A 89 -13.02 8.41 14.04
CA PRO A 89 -12.09 9.06 13.12
C PRO A 89 -12.00 8.28 11.79
N PHE A 90 -11.49 8.88 10.74
CA PHE A 90 -11.22 8.15 9.51
C PHE A 90 -10.40 6.89 9.77
N GLY A 91 -10.67 5.81 9.04
CA GLY A 91 -10.07 4.49 9.29
C GLY A 91 -10.79 3.66 10.36
N TRP A 92 -11.78 4.25 11.07
CA TRP A 92 -12.57 3.60 12.11
C TRP A 92 -14.07 3.80 11.87
N ARG A 93 -14.87 2.90 12.42
CA ARG A 93 -16.34 2.96 12.38
C ARG A 93 -16.97 2.45 13.67
N PRO A 94 -18.24 2.78 13.93
CA PRO A 94 -18.98 2.17 15.04
C PRO A 94 -18.97 0.64 14.94
N ALA A 95 -18.75 -0.02 16.06
CA ALA A 95 -18.87 -1.47 16.17
C ALA A 95 -20.36 -1.90 16.19
N THR A 96 -20.62 -3.20 16.02
CA THR A 96 -21.95 -3.77 16.27
C THR A 96 -22.35 -3.69 17.73
N VAL A 97 -21.37 -3.68 18.64
CA VAL A 97 -21.59 -3.45 20.07
C VAL A 97 -21.48 -1.94 20.33
N ARG A 98 -22.57 -1.34 20.80
CA ARG A 98 -22.67 0.09 21.09
C ARG A 98 -21.55 0.56 22.05
N GLY A 99 -21.00 1.74 21.78
CA GLY A 99 -19.94 2.37 22.59
C GLY A 99 -18.53 1.89 22.27
N PHE A 100 -18.36 1.18 21.19
CA PHE A 100 -17.05 0.82 20.70
C PHE A 100 -16.90 1.21 19.22
N ILE A 101 -15.66 1.48 18.82
CA ILE A 101 -15.30 1.62 17.41
C ILE A 101 -14.31 0.53 17.02
N VAL A 102 -14.39 0.09 15.78
CA VAL A 102 -13.54 -0.96 15.17
C VAL A 102 -12.87 -0.42 13.91
N PRO A 103 -11.69 -0.94 13.53
CA PRO A 103 -11.03 -0.54 12.30
C PRO A 103 -11.83 -0.97 11.07
N ILE A 104 -11.71 -0.21 9.98
CA ILE A 104 -12.30 -0.57 8.70
C ILE A 104 -11.38 -1.45 7.87
N TYR A 105 -10.08 -1.45 8.16
CA TYR A 105 -9.06 -2.18 7.42
C TYR A 105 -8.92 -3.62 7.87
N ALA A 106 -8.25 -4.42 7.04
CA ALA A 106 -7.92 -5.79 7.35
C ALA A 106 -6.61 -5.86 8.17
N PRO A 107 -6.50 -6.78 9.14
CA PRO A 107 -5.47 -6.75 10.19
C PRO A 107 -4.06 -7.17 9.72
N GLY A 108 -3.86 -7.63 8.48
CA GLY A 108 -2.59 -8.23 8.06
C GLY A 108 -1.39 -7.29 8.16
N LEU A 109 -1.47 -6.06 7.67
CA LEU A 109 -0.42 -5.07 7.86
C LEU A 109 -0.33 -4.60 9.32
N PRO A 110 -1.44 -4.24 10.00
CA PRO A 110 -1.41 -3.86 11.43
C PRO A 110 -0.77 -4.89 12.34
N VAL A 111 -0.97 -6.18 12.11
CA VAL A 111 -0.30 -7.26 12.90
C VAL A 111 1.21 -7.20 12.74
N VAL A 112 1.73 -7.01 11.52
CA VAL A 112 3.17 -6.84 11.28
C VAL A 112 3.67 -5.57 11.95
N MET A 113 2.97 -4.45 11.79
CA MET A 113 3.30 -3.17 12.43
C MET A 113 3.31 -3.29 13.96
N ALA A 114 2.31 -3.97 14.55
CA ALA A 114 2.24 -4.21 16.00
C ALA A 114 3.42 -5.04 16.51
N ALA A 115 3.87 -6.04 15.75
CA ALA A 115 5.06 -6.82 16.09
C ALA A 115 6.32 -5.94 16.09
N PHE A 116 6.50 -5.11 15.06
CA PHE A 116 7.61 -4.16 15.01
C PHE A 116 7.54 -3.10 16.12
N GLN A 117 6.34 -2.63 16.44
CA GLN A 117 6.13 -1.70 17.55
C GLN A 117 6.50 -2.30 18.91
N ARG A 118 6.19 -3.58 19.14
CA ARG A 118 6.57 -4.28 20.37
C ARG A 118 8.08 -4.49 20.48
N LEU A 119 8.78 -4.70 19.37
CA LEU A 119 10.22 -4.94 19.34
C LEU A 119 11.05 -3.65 19.40
N PHE A 120 10.60 -2.59 18.73
CA PHE A 120 11.40 -1.38 18.48
C PHE A 120 10.73 -0.09 18.96
N GLY A 121 9.65 -0.20 19.78
CA GLY A 121 8.85 0.94 20.21
C GLY A 121 7.92 1.45 19.12
N ARG A 122 7.11 2.48 19.45
CA ARG A 122 6.08 3.04 18.58
C ARG A 122 6.57 3.39 17.16
N PRO A 123 7.78 4.00 16.97
CA PRO A 123 8.30 4.26 15.62
C PRO A 123 8.61 3.00 14.80
N GLY A 124 8.78 1.84 15.44
CA GLY A 124 9.06 0.58 14.78
C GLY A 124 8.03 0.19 13.73
N ALA A 125 6.75 0.54 13.95
CA ALA A 125 5.65 0.25 13.03
C ALA A 125 5.90 0.78 11.60
N PHE A 126 6.55 1.92 11.45
CA PHE A 126 6.82 2.55 10.15
C PHE A 126 7.82 1.77 9.27
N TYR A 127 8.67 0.92 9.86
CA TYR A 127 9.64 0.12 9.12
C TYR A 127 9.05 -1.14 8.48
N ALA A 128 7.81 -1.50 8.82
CA ALA A 128 7.15 -2.70 8.30
C ALA A 128 7.04 -2.67 6.75
N VAL A 129 6.60 -1.55 6.17
CA VAL A 129 6.43 -1.43 4.71
C VAL A 129 7.77 -1.42 3.96
N PRO A 130 8.80 -0.64 4.34
CA PRO A 130 10.13 -0.71 3.74
C PRO A 130 10.75 -2.12 3.75
N ILE A 131 10.62 -2.86 4.86
CA ILE A 131 11.16 -4.22 4.98
C ILE A 131 10.38 -5.20 4.08
N LEU A 132 9.06 -5.11 4.03
CA LEU A 132 8.23 -5.91 3.13
C LEU A 132 8.49 -5.54 1.65
N GLY A 133 8.79 -4.28 1.35
CA GLY A 133 9.23 -3.86 0.03
C GLY A 133 10.54 -4.50 -0.41
N ALA A 134 11.53 -4.55 0.47
CA ALA A 134 12.77 -5.27 0.21
C ALA A 134 12.53 -6.79 0.02
N LEU A 135 11.64 -7.38 0.80
CA LEU A 135 11.20 -8.77 0.63
C LEU A 135 10.54 -8.99 -0.75
N ALA A 136 9.73 -8.06 -1.23
CA ALA A 136 9.09 -8.13 -2.54
C ALA A 136 10.14 -8.14 -3.68
N VAL A 137 11.14 -7.25 -3.61
CA VAL A 137 12.23 -7.18 -4.59
C VAL A 137 13.07 -8.46 -4.56
N TRP A 138 13.37 -8.99 -3.39
CA TRP A 138 14.05 -10.28 -3.27
C TRP A 138 13.19 -11.42 -3.84
N ALA A 139 11.90 -11.45 -3.52
CA ALA A 139 10.97 -12.49 -3.95
C ALA A 139 10.77 -12.51 -5.47
N VAL A 140 10.66 -11.35 -6.13
CA VAL A 140 10.56 -11.28 -7.60
C VAL A 140 11.85 -11.75 -8.26
N GLY A 141 13.02 -11.44 -7.69
CA GLY A 141 14.31 -11.98 -8.13
C GLY A 141 14.36 -13.51 -8.04
N ARG A 142 13.86 -14.08 -6.95
CA ARG A 142 13.72 -15.54 -6.78
C ARG A 142 12.73 -16.13 -7.77
N LEU A 143 11.57 -15.51 -7.95
CA LEU A 143 10.54 -15.93 -8.91
C LEU A 143 11.12 -16.00 -10.32
N GLY A 144 11.74 -14.93 -10.81
CA GLY A 144 12.33 -14.88 -12.14
C GLY A 144 13.46 -15.89 -12.33
N THR A 145 14.27 -16.13 -11.29
CA THR A 145 15.34 -17.14 -11.30
C THR A 145 14.79 -18.54 -11.42
N VAL A 146 13.77 -18.89 -10.63
CA VAL A 146 13.14 -20.21 -10.62
C VAL A 146 12.36 -20.49 -11.91
N VAL A 147 11.61 -19.48 -12.38
CA VAL A 147 10.72 -19.62 -13.54
C VAL A 147 11.49 -19.54 -14.86
N HIS A 148 12.62 -18.86 -14.91
CA HIS A 148 13.35 -18.69 -16.16
C HIS A 148 14.86 -18.81 -16.02
N SER A 149 15.53 -17.80 -15.43
CA SER A 149 17.00 -17.77 -15.31
C SER A 149 17.45 -16.71 -14.30
N SER A 150 18.69 -16.83 -13.81
CA SER A 150 19.29 -15.86 -12.90
C SER A 150 19.32 -14.43 -13.48
N PHE A 151 19.52 -14.31 -14.80
CA PHE A 151 19.48 -13.00 -15.47
C PHE A 151 18.08 -12.38 -15.44
N VAL A 152 17.02 -13.17 -15.74
CA VAL A 152 15.63 -12.69 -15.62
C VAL A 152 15.30 -12.32 -14.17
N GLY A 153 15.74 -13.13 -13.20
CA GLY A 153 15.55 -12.81 -11.78
C GLY A 153 16.20 -11.48 -11.38
N ALA A 154 17.47 -11.30 -11.69
CA ALA A 154 18.22 -10.07 -11.38
C ALA A 154 17.59 -8.84 -12.05
N SER A 155 17.25 -8.95 -13.34
CA SER A 155 16.63 -7.87 -14.10
C SER A 155 15.24 -7.51 -13.56
N SER A 156 14.43 -8.51 -13.20
CA SER A 156 13.11 -8.27 -12.61
C SER A 156 13.21 -7.60 -11.24
N ALA A 157 14.22 -7.94 -10.43
CA ALA A 157 14.45 -7.28 -9.15
C ALA A 157 14.82 -5.80 -9.33
N VAL A 158 15.69 -5.48 -10.30
CA VAL A 158 16.04 -4.08 -10.63
C VAL A 158 14.82 -3.31 -11.12
N LEU A 159 14.04 -3.88 -12.05
CA LEU A 159 12.87 -3.20 -12.61
C LEU A 159 11.77 -2.99 -11.57
N LEU A 160 11.53 -3.96 -10.66
CA LEU A 160 10.58 -3.74 -9.56
C LEU A 160 11.10 -2.66 -8.60
N ALA A 161 12.38 -2.71 -8.21
CA ALA A 161 12.97 -1.73 -7.29
C ALA A 161 12.95 -0.29 -7.84
N THR A 162 12.81 -0.13 -9.17
CA THR A 162 12.73 1.16 -9.84
C THR A 162 11.33 1.52 -10.32
N SER A 163 10.35 0.61 -10.26
CA SER A 163 8.97 0.82 -10.70
C SER A 163 8.32 2.03 -10.00
N PRO A 164 7.77 3.00 -10.73
CA PRO A 164 7.14 4.17 -10.14
C PRO A 164 5.98 3.82 -9.22
N THR A 165 5.13 2.86 -9.63
CA THR A 165 4.00 2.40 -8.83
C THR A 165 4.47 1.75 -7.51
N PHE A 166 5.51 0.93 -7.57
CA PHE A 166 6.10 0.33 -6.37
C PHE A 166 6.70 1.39 -5.44
N LEU A 167 7.53 2.29 -5.98
CA LEU A 167 8.21 3.33 -5.19
C LEU A 167 7.21 4.27 -4.51
N ARG A 168 6.12 4.65 -5.20
CA ARG A 168 5.07 5.52 -4.66
C ARG A 168 4.44 4.97 -3.39
N HIS A 169 4.17 3.66 -3.37
CA HIS A 169 3.53 3.01 -2.22
C HIS A 169 4.54 2.42 -1.22
N LEU A 170 5.81 2.30 -1.59
CA LEU A 170 6.89 1.90 -0.68
C LEU A 170 7.17 2.95 0.40
N VAL A 171 7.04 4.23 0.05
CA VAL A 171 7.33 5.35 0.96
C VAL A 171 6.16 5.69 1.89
N GLN A 172 5.06 4.97 1.83
CA GLN A 172 3.87 5.20 2.63
C GLN A 172 3.53 3.97 3.49
N PRO A 173 3.04 4.13 4.74
CA PRO A 173 2.65 3.01 5.60
C PRO A 173 1.26 2.47 5.24
N VAL A 174 1.13 1.92 4.01
CA VAL A 174 -0.13 1.40 3.43
C VAL A 174 0.00 -0.06 3.01
N SER A 175 -1.12 -0.75 2.79
CA SER A 175 -1.18 -2.20 2.59
C SER A 175 -0.76 -2.70 1.20
N ASP A 176 -0.51 -1.81 0.25
CA ASP A 176 -0.28 -2.13 -1.17
C ASP A 176 0.99 -2.96 -1.40
N VAL A 177 2.13 -2.42 -0.98
CA VAL A 177 3.43 -3.11 -1.05
C VAL A 177 3.47 -4.37 -0.19
N PRO A 178 2.97 -4.38 1.07
CA PRO A 178 2.82 -5.60 1.85
C PRO A 178 2.04 -6.72 1.14
N THR A 179 0.89 -6.40 0.57
CA THR A 179 0.08 -7.37 -0.19
C THR A 179 0.85 -7.94 -1.38
N MET A 180 1.50 -7.08 -2.17
CA MET A 180 2.35 -7.48 -3.28
C MET A 180 3.51 -8.36 -2.81
N ALA A 181 4.18 -8.01 -1.71
CA ALA A 181 5.29 -8.76 -1.15
C ALA A 181 4.88 -10.20 -0.82
N TRP A 182 3.79 -10.36 -0.11
CA TRP A 182 3.27 -11.67 0.28
C TRP A 182 2.83 -12.51 -0.91
N TRP A 183 2.12 -11.95 -1.89
CA TRP A 183 1.75 -12.68 -3.10
C TRP A 183 2.97 -13.05 -3.95
N THR A 184 3.94 -12.15 -4.12
CA THR A 184 5.17 -12.45 -4.87
C THR A 184 5.97 -13.55 -4.20
N LEU A 185 6.08 -13.53 -2.87
CA LEU A 185 6.71 -14.60 -2.09
C LEU A 185 5.96 -15.93 -2.25
N SER A 186 4.63 -15.91 -2.21
CA SER A 186 3.79 -17.10 -2.44
C SER A 186 4.07 -17.70 -3.82
N LEU A 187 4.06 -16.89 -4.89
CA LEU A 187 4.36 -17.35 -6.26
C LEU A 187 5.79 -17.89 -6.38
N ALA A 188 6.78 -17.24 -5.77
CA ALA A 188 8.16 -17.68 -5.81
C ALA A 188 8.34 -19.05 -5.11
N LEU A 189 7.74 -19.22 -3.94
CA LEU A 189 7.78 -20.48 -3.18
C LEU A 189 6.95 -21.58 -3.86
N ALA A 190 5.76 -21.27 -4.36
CA ALA A 190 4.95 -22.21 -5.15
C ALA A 190 5.69 -22.69 -6.39
N SER A 191 6.51 -21.83 -7.01
CA SER A 191 7.36 -22.18 -8.16
C SER A 191 8.66 -22.91 -7.77
N ALA A 192 9.16 -22.83 -6.54
CA ALA A 192 10.43 -23.42 -6.13
C ALA A 192 10.38 -24.95 -5.96
N GLY A 193 9.26 -25.53 -5.57
CA GLY A 193 9.05 -26.97 -5.38
C GLY A 193 9.31 -27.46 -3.96
N GLY A 194 8.86 -28.72 -3.74
CA GLY A 194 8.90 -29.35 -2.42
C GLY A 194 7.73 -28.95 -1.52
N ASN A 195 7.39 -29.83 -0.56
CA ASN A 195 6.22 -29.67 0.29
C ASN A 195 6.39 -28.51 1.29
N ALA A 196 7.61 -28.33 1.84
CA ALA A 196 7.90 -27.22 2.74
C ALA A 196 7.77 -25.85 2.04
N ALA A 197 8.26 -25.73 0.80
CA ALA A 197 8.10 -24.50 0.01
C ALA A 197 6.62 -24.25 -0.34
N ALA A 198 5.85 -25.29 -0.64
CA ALA A 198 4.42 -25.19 -0.90
C ALA A 198 3.64 -24.75 0.35
N PHE A 199 3.96 -25.27 1.53
CA PHE A 199 3.39 -24.80 2.80
C PHE A 199 3.77 -23.32 3.06
N GLY A 200 5.04 -22.95 2.84
CA GLY A 200 5.48 -21.56 2.94
C GLY A 200 4.78 -20.65 1.95
N ALA A 201 4.49 -21.13 0.71
CA ALA A 201 3.69 -20.39 -0.27
C ALA A 201 2.27 -20.13 0.24
N GLY A 202 1.64 -21.14 0.83
CA GLY A 202 0.33 -21.01 1.47
C GLY A 202 0.34 -20.03 2.65
N SER A 203 1.37 -20.10 3.49
CA SER A 203 1.54 -19.17 4.63
C SER A 203 1.73 -17.72 4.17
N ALA A 204 2.49 -17.51 3.10
CA ALA A 204 2.62 -16.19 2.48
C ALA A 204 1.28 -15.70 1.89
N ALA A 205 0.54 -16.58 1.19
CA ALA A 205 -0.81 -16.26 0.71
C ALA A 205 -1.79 -15.96 1.86
N SER A 206 -1.66 -16.66 3.01
CA SER A 206 -2.39 -16.40 4.25
C SER A 206 -2.19 -14.96 4.73
N MET A 207 -0.94 -14.49 4.77
CA MET A 207 -0.61 -13.10 5.12
C MET A 207 -1.13 -12.10 4.09
N ALA A 208 -1.08 -12.43 2.79
CA ALA A 208 -1.65 -11.61 1.73
C ALA A 208 -3.17 -11.45 1.88
N ILE A 209 -3.88 -12.54 2.20
CA ILE A 209 -5.32 -12.56 2.45
C ILE A 209 -5.69 -11.76 3.70
N LEU A 210 -4.91 -11.91 4.79
CA LEU A 210 -5.08 -11.09 5.99
C LEU A 210 -4.87 -9.59 5.71
N THR A 211 -4.03 -9.25 4.70
CA THR A 211 -3.78 -7.86 4.32
C THR A 211 -4.85 -7.32 3.37
N ARG A 212 -5.31 -8.13 2.42
CA ARG A 212 -6.40 -7.79 1.46
C ARG A 212 -7.29 -9.02 1.18
N PRO A 213 -8.36 -9.20 1.95
CA PRO A 213 -9.23 -10.37 1.86
C PRO A 213 -9.92 -10.58 0.51
N ASN A 214 -10.20 -9.50 -0.23
CA ASN A 214 -10.80 -9.57 -1.56
C ASN A 214 -9.93 -10.32 -2.60
N LEU A 215 -8.66 -10.58 -2.30
CA LEU A 215 -7.73 -11.32 -3.16
C LEU A 215 -7.67 -12.83 -2.85
N VAL A 216 -8.55 -13.36 -1.98
CA VAL A 216 -8.67 -14.82 -1.73
C VAL A 216 -8.72 -15.66 -3.00
N PRO A 217 -9.40 -15.27 -4.10
CA PRO A 217 -9.42 -16.07 -5.33
C PRO A 217 -8.05 -16.33 -5.95
N LEU A 218 -7.05 -15.47 -5.70
CA LEU A 218 -5.68 -15.66 -6.20
C LEU A 218 -4.98 -16.88 -5.59
N ALA A 219 -5.42 -17.34 -4.40
CA ALA A 219 -4.89 -18.55 -3.77
C ALA A 219 -5.16 -19.82 -4.60
N VAL A 220 -6.27 -19.84 -5.34
CA VAL A 220 -6.59 -20.94 -6.26
C VAL A 220 -5.54 -21.00 -7.38
N ILE A 221 -5.18 -19.84 -7.95
CA ILE A 221 -4.19 -19.75 -9.03
C ILE A 221 -2.80 -20.14 -8.51
N ALA A 222 -2.41 -19.70 -7.32
CA ALA A 222 -1.16 -20.12 -6.68
C ALA A 222 -1.13 -21.64 -6.41
N SER A 223 -2.28 -22.24 -6.06
CA SER A 223 -2.41 -23.68 -5.87
C SER A 223 -2.23 -24.46 -7.17
N ILE A 224 -2.76 -23.94 -8.29
CA ILE A 224 -2.54 -24.50 -9.63
C ILE A 224 -1.04 -24.45 -9.99
N LEU A 225 -0.34 -23.37 -9.66
CA LEU A 225 1.09 -23.24 -9.91
C LEU A 225 1.90 -24.31 -9.14
N ALA A 226 1.52 -24.62 -7.89
CA ALA A 226 2.14 -25.67 -7.09
C ALA A 226 1.86 -27.08 -7.65
N LEU A 227 0.74 -27.27 -8.36
CA LEU A 227 0.36 -28.53 -8.98
C LEU A 227 1.20 -28.86 -10.23
N LEU A 228 1.72 -27.84 -10.94
CA LEU A 228 2.40 -28.05 -12.22
C LEU A 228 3.64 -28.95 -12.12
N PRO A 229 3.87 -29.82 -13.14
CA PRO A 229 5.02 -30.71 -13.18
C PRO A 229 6.33 -29.94 -13.31
N ARG A 230 7.40 -30.51 -12.75
CA ARG A 230 8.76 -29.99 -12.82
C ARG A 230 9.70 -30.99 -13.49
N SER A 231 10.75 -30.46 -14.08
CA SER A 231 11.80 -31.30 -14.66
C SER A 231 12.45 -32.16 -13.58
N GLY A 232 12.48 -33.49 -13.78
CA GLY A 232 13.04 -34.45 -12.83
C GLY A 232 12.02 -35.04 -11.83
N ASP A 233 10.76 -34.69 -11.91
CA ASP A 233 9.70 -35.26 -11.07
C ASP A 233 9.18 -36.59 -11.66
N GLU A 234 9.80 -37.73 -11.35
CA GLU A 234 9.40 -39.07 -11.86
C GLU A 234 7.95 -39.45 -11.49
N LYS A 235 7.40 -38.88 -10.40
CA LYS A 235 6.02 -39.09 -9.91
C LYS A 235 5.21 -37.79 -9.96
N SER A 236 5.27 -37.09 -11.08
CA SER A 236 4.80 -35.71 -11.25
C SER A 236 3.39 -35.42 -10.70
N GLY A 237 2.39 -36.26 -10.99
CA GLY A 237 1.00 -36.04 -10.58
C GLY A 237 0.79 -36.10 -9.06
N ARG A 238 1.29 -37.15 -8.40
CA ARG A 238 1.15 -37.34 -6.95
C ARG A 238 1.90 -36.29 -6.15
N ASN A 239 3.11 -35.96 -6.57
CA ASN A 239 3.92 -34.92 -5.93
C ASN A 239 3.28 -33.52 -6.10
N GLY A 240 2.69 -33.24 -7.27
CA GLY A 240 1.94 -32.01 -7.51
C GLY A 240 0.74 -31.86 -6.59
N LEU A 241 -0.06 -32.91 -6.45
CA LEU A 241 -1.23 -32.91 -5.56
C LEU A 241 -0.84 -32.69 -4.09
N LEU A 242 0.23 -33.33 -3.62
CA LEU A 242 0.75 -33.12 -2.26
C LEU A 242 1.20 -31.67 -2.05
N ARG A 243 1.93 -31.10 -3.00
CA ARG A 243 2.34 -29.67 -2.93
C ARG A 243 1.13 -28.74 -2.86
N MET A 244 0.12 -28.97 -3.71
CA MET A 244 -1.14 -28.21 -3.67
C MET A 244 -1.82 -28.34 -2.30
N LEU A 245 -1.90 -29.55 -1.73
CA LEU A 245 -2.48 -29.76 -0.40
C LEU A 245 -1.73 -29.00 0.69
N PHE A 246 -0.38 -29.05 0.70
CA PHE A 246 0.44 -28.30 1.66
C PHE A 246 0.23 -26.79 1.51
N LEU A 247 0.09 -26.28 0.28
CA LEU A 247 -0.22 -24.86 0.05
C LEU A 247 -1.60 -24.51 0.62
N VAL A 248 -2.63 -25.31 0.33
CA VAL A 248 -3.99 -25.08 0.85
C VAL A 248 -3.99 -25.09 2.38
N VAL A 249 -3.30 -26.03 3.02
CA VAL A 249 -3.14 -26.07 4.48
C VAL A 249 -2.49 -24.78 5.00
N GLY A 250 -1.50 -24.25 4.29
CA GLY A 250 -0.87 -22.97 4.65
C GLY A 250 -1.78 -21.75 4.47
N VAL A 251 -2.77 -21.79 3.56
CA VAL A 251 -3.74 -20.69 3.32
C VAL A 251 -4.82 -20.63 4.40
N VAL A 252 -5.26 -21.80 4.90
CA VAL A 252 -6.40 -21.91 5.82
C VAL A 252 -6.30 -20.99 7.04
N PRO A 253 -5.16 -20.87 7.75
CA PRO A 253 -5.06 -19.99 8.92
C PRO A 253 -5.43 -18.54 8.63
N GLY A 254 -5.03 -17.97 7.48
CA GLY A 254 -5.39 -16.59 7.11
C GLY A 254 -6.87 -16.43 6.82
N CYS A 255 -7.48 -17.38 6.11
CA CYS A 255 -8.91 -17.37 5.86
C CYS A 255 -9.73 -17.48 7.15
N VAL A 256 -9.31 -18.34 8.08
CA VAL A 256 -9.97 -18.49 9.39
C VAL A 256 -9.79 -17.21 10.22
N ALA A 257 -8.58 -16.68 10.30
CA ALA A 257 -8.28 -15.50 11.10
C ALA A 257 -9.07 -14.28 10.63
N ILE A 258 -9.15 -14.02 9.31
CA ILE A 258 -9.94 -12.88 8.79
C ILE A 258 -11.43 -13.09 9.06
N GLY A 259 -11.95 -14.32 8.91
CA GLY A 259 -13.33 -14.64 9.25
C GLY A 259 -13.65 -14.39 10.73
N VAL A 260 -12.75 -14.77 11.63
CA VAL A 260 -12.90 -14.52 13.08
C VAL A 260 -12.84 -13.02 13.38
N VAL A 261 -11.87 -12.27 12.84
CA VAL A 261 -11.78 -10.81 13.03
C VAL A 261 -13.03 -10.11 12.53
N ASN A 262 -13.50 -10.47 11.34
CA ASN A 262 -14.73 -9.90 10.78
C ASN A 262 -15.95 -10.22 11.66
N TRP A 263 -16.06 -11.44 12.17
CA TRP A 263 -17.16 -11.82 13.05
C TRP A 263 -17.13 -11.03 14.36
N LEU A 264 -15.98 -10.91 14.99
CA LEU A 264 -15.82 -10.16 16.25
C LEU A 264 -16.06 -8.65 16.08
N SER A 265 -15.65 -8.08 14.94
CA SER A 265 -15.74 -6.63 14.68
C SER A 265 -17.06 -6.23 14.02
N ASN A 266 -17.59 -7.07 13.15
CA ASN A 266 -18.68 -6.72 12.23
C ASN A 266 -19.93 -7.62 12.38
N GLY A 267 -19.87 -8.64 13.24
CA GLY A 267 -20.98 -9.57 13.50
C GLY A 267 -21.18 -10.67 12.44
N SER A 268 -20.34 -10.68 11.37
CA SER A 268 -20.39 -11.71 10.33
C SER A 268 -18.98 -11.98 9.77
N PRO A 269 -18.61 -13.25 9.54
CA PRO A 269 -17.28 -13.58 9.00
C PRO A 269 -17.03 -13.06 7.58
N LEU A 270 -18.09 -12.77 6.81
CA LEU A 270 -18.03 -12.30 5.43
C LEU A 270 -18.21 -10.78 5.30
N LEU A 271 -18.55 -10.08 6.37
CA LEU A 271 -18.74 -8.64 6.37
C LEU A 271 -17.43 -7.95 6.76
N SER A 272 -16.84 -7.20 5.83
CA SER A 272 -15.62 -6.42 6.09
C SER A 272 -15.93 -5.09 6.79
N GLY A 273 -14.90 -4.39 7.28
CA GLY A 273 -15.03 -3.05 7.83
C GLY A 273 -15.56 -2.01 6.84
N TYR A 274 -15.45 -2.26 5.54
CA TYR A 274 -16.06 -1.42 4.49
C TYR A 274 -17.57 -1.59 4.33
N GLY A 275 -18.19 -2.52 5.03
CA GLY A 275 -19.62 -2.82 4.90
C GLY A 275 -19.90 -3.81 3.77
N THR A 276 -20.99 -3.57 3.04
CA THR A 276 -21.44 -4.41 1.93
C THR A 276 -20.60 -4.19 0.67
N LEU A 277 -20.50 -5.21 -0.19
CA LEU A 277 -19.66 -5.17 -1.39
C LEU A 277 -20.11 -4.12 -2.42
N ASP A 278 -21.39 -3.80 -2.47
CA ASP A 278 -21.98 -2.79 -3.37
C ASP A 278 -21.46 -1.37 -3.12
N TYR A 279 -20.95 -1.08 -1.92
CA TYR A 279 -20.27 0.19 -1.65
C TYR A 279 -18.98 0.35 -2.45
N LEU A 280 -18.22 -0.73 -2.61
CA LEU A 280 -16.90 -0.71 -3.27
C LEU A 280 -16.93 -1.22 -4.72
N TYR A 281 -17.92 -2.04 -5.09
CA TYR A 281 -17.95 -2.73 -6.37
C TYR A 281 -19.25 -2.43 -7.12
N SER A 282 -19.10 -2.01 -8.37
CA SER A 282 -20.21 -1.80 -9.30
C SER A 282 -19.82 -2.21 -10.71
N PHE A 283 -20.68 -2.92 -11.42
CA PHE A 283 -20.44 -3.25 -12.83
C PHE A 283 -20.32 -2.01 -13.73
N ALA A 284 -20.87 -0.86 -13.32
CA ALA A 284 -20.71 0.40 -14.02
C ALA A 284 -19.23 0.87 -14.10
N ASN A 285 -18.38 0.40 -13.19
CA ASN A 285 -16.95 0.75 -13.17
C ASN A 285 -16.11 -0.08 -14.16
N VAL A 286 -16.63 -1.22 -14.66
CA VAL A 286 -15.84 -2.16 -15.49
C VAL A 286 -15.35 -1.49 -16.76
N VAL A 287 -16.21 -0.85 -17.53
CA VAL A 287 -15.83 -0.20 -18.79
C VAL A 287 -14.86 0.97 -18.58
N PRO A 288 -15.11 1.91 -17.66
CA PRO A 288 -14.12 2.95 -17.35
C PRO A 288 -12.76 2.40 -16.88
N ASN A 289 -12.75 1.34 -16.08
CA ASN A 289 -11.51 0.78 -15.55
C ASN A 289 -10.75 -0.08 -16.57
N LEU A 290 -11.42 -0.64 -17.57
CA LEU A 290 -10.78 -1.27 -18.74
C LEU A 290 -10.00 -0.26 -19.60
N ASP A 291 -10.37 1.01 -19.61
CA ASP A 291 -9.58 2.08 -20.22
C ASP A 291 -8.46 2.56 -19.29
N ARG A 292 -8.78 2.79 -18.02
CA ARG A 292 -7.86 3.41 -17.04
C ARG A 292 -6.65 2.55 -16.70
N TYR A 293 -6.85 1.30 -16.28
CA TYR A 293 -5.75 0.44 -15.81
C TYR A 293 -4.72 0.15 -16.91
N PRO A 294 -5.08 -0.21 -18.15
CA PRO A 294 -4.08 -0.34 -19.20
C PRO A 294 -3.35 0.97 -19.49
N ARG A 295 -4.05 2.09 -19.61
CA ARG A 295 -3.42 3.38 -19.83
C ARG A 295 -2.43 3.74 -18.73
N TRP A 296 -2.80 3.60 -17.45
CA TRP A 296 -1.90 3.87 -16.33
C TRP A 296 -0.71 2.92 -16.27
N LEU A 297 -0.90 1.63 -16.61
CA LEU A 297 0.22 0.69 -16.75
C LEU A 297 1.18 1.12 -17.87
N TRP A 298 0.66 1.62 -18.99
CA TRP A 298 1.49 2.17 -20.05
C TRP A 298 2.27 3.40 -19.62
N GLU A 299 1.63 4.30 -18.91
CA GLU A 299 2.22 5.55 -18.44
C GLU A 299 3.27 5.32 -17.35
N GLN A 300 3.02 4.41 -16.39
CA GLN A 300 3.88 4.22 -15.22
C GLN A 300 4.90 3.09 -15.39
N GLU A 301 4.50 1.95 -15.93
CA GLU A 301 5.38 0.78 -16.09
C GLU A 301 5.95 0.67 -17.51
N THR A 302 5.64 1.60 -18.39
CA THR A 302 6.00 1.66 -19.81
C THR A 302 5.42 0.51 -20.65
N PRO A 303 5.44 0.59 -22.01
CA PRO A 303 4.98 -0.48 -22.91
C PRO A 303 5.67 -1.82 -22.69
N PHE A 304 6.84 -1.83 -22.06
CA PHE A 304 7.59 -3.03 -21.70
C PHE A 304 6.72 -4.07 -20.98
N ILE A 305 5.81 -3.62 -20.10
CA ILE A 305 4.98 -4.51 -19.24
C ILE A 305 4.06 -5.43 -20.07
N TYR A 306 3.66 -5.01 -21.27
CA TYR A 306 2.77 -5.78 -22.16
C TYR A 306 3.46 -6.93 -22.88
N LEU A 307 4.80 -6.96 -22.91
CA LEU A 307 5.55 -8.10 -23.44
C LEU A 307 5.27 -9.38 -22.64
N ALA A 308 4.74 -9.26 -21.42
CA ALA A 308 4.29 -10.38 -20.61
C ALA A 308 3.35 -11.34 -21.36
N ILE A 309 2.49 -10.82 -22.22
CA ILE A 309 1.53 -11.61 -23.01
C ILE A 309 2.24 -12.60 -23.96
N LEU A 310 3.44 -12.25 -24.41
CA LEU A 310 4.22 -13.08 -25.33
C LEU A 310 4.96 -14.23 -24.62
N ALA A 311 5.16 -14.17 -23.30
CA ALA A 311 5.99 -15.13 -22.57
C ALA A 311 5.52 -16.59 -22.72
N PRO A 312 4.22 -16.94 -22.55
CA PRO A 312 3.77 -18.34 -22.71
C PRO A 312 3.99 -18.88 -24.12
N LEU A 313 3.93 -18.04 -25.14
CA LEU A 313 4.17 -18.40 -26.54
C LEU A 313 5.66 -18.53 -26.85
N ALA A 314 6.48 -17.63 -26.35
CA ALA A 314 7.92 -17.63 -26.57
C ALA A 314 8.60 -18.89 -25.98
N VAL A 315 8.13 -19.38 -24.83
CA VAL A 315 8.64 -20.62 -24.21
C VAL A 315 8.30 -21.87 -25.02
N ARG A 316 7.12 -21.97 -25.62
CA ARG A 316 6.73 -23.12 -26.45
C ARG A 316 7.72 -23.40 -27.59
N TRP A 317 8.39 -22.41 -28.06
CA TRP A 317 9.35 -22.52 -29.15
C TRP A 317 10.73 -23.03 -28.72
N ARG A 318 11.05 -23.18 -27.43
CA ARG A 318 12.37 -23.64 -26.94
C ARG A 318 12.63 -25.15 -27.09
N GLY A 319 11.60 -25.96 -27.33
CA GLY A 319 11.72 -27.42 -27.33
C GLY A 319 11.81 -28.02 -25.91
N ALA A 320 11.37 -29.28 -25.75
CA ALA A 320 11.22 -29.96 -24.47
C ALA A 320 12.54 -30.33 -23.75
N HIS A 321 13.71 -30.03 -24.33
CA HIS A 321 14.99 -30.60 -23.89
C HIS A 321 15.78 -29.78 -22.86
N THR A 322 15.26 -28.65 -22.34
CA THR A 322 16.09 -27.73 -21.55
C THR A 322 15.95 -27.86 -20.02
N GLY A 323 15.16 -28.81 -19.49
CA GLY A 323 15.00 -28.98 -18.05
C GLY A 323 14.43 -27.76 -17.29
N ARG A 324 13.90 -26.78 -18.00
CA ARG A 324 13.35 -25.52 -17.45
C ARG A 324 11.83 -25.59 -17.32
N PRO A 325 11.22 -24.70 -16.46
CA PRO A 325 9.78 -24.62 -16.28
C PRO A 325 9.01 -24.55 -17.60
N SER A 326 7.87 -25.22 -17.64
CA SER A 326 7.03 -25.35 -18.81
C SER A 326 6.31 -24.04 -19.15
N SER A 327 5.78 -23.92 -20.39
CA SER A 327 4.85 -22.84 -20.80
C SER A 327 3.66 -22.72 -19.86
N GLY A 328 3.27 -23.79 -19.16
CA GLY A 328 2.22 -23.80 -18.14
C GLY A 328 2.52 -22.87 -16.96
N HIS A 329 3.77 -22.82 -16.47
CA HIS A 329 4.13 -21.89 -15.37
C HIS A 329 4.00 -20.44 -15.82
N MET A 330 4.44 -20.09 -17.02
CA MET A 330 4.28 -18.74 -17.58
C MET A 330 2.81 -18.36 -17.76
N LEU A 331 2.00 -19.31 -18.24
CA LEU A 331 0.57 -19.10 -18.42
C LEU A 331 -0.14 -18.86 -17.06
N VAL A 332 0.19 -19.63 -16.04
CA VAL A 332 -0.43 -19.47 -14.70
C VAL A 332 -0.02 -18.13 -14.08
N LEU A 333 1.23 -17.67 -14.26
CA LEU A 333 1.65 -16.34 -13.81
C LEU A 333 0.92 -15.22 -14.55
N LEU A 334 0.69 -15.39 -15.86
CA LEU A 334 -0.10 -14.43 -16.64
C LEU A 334 -1.56 -14.40 -16.17
N ILE A 335 -2.15 -15.58 -15.95
CA ILE A 335 -3.51 -15.69 -15.38
C ILE A 335 -3.59 -15.04 -14.01
N PHE A 336 -2.57 -15.18 -13.15
CA PHE A 336 -2.52 -14.52 -11.85
C PHE A 336 -2.56 -12.98 -11.99
N ALA A 337 -1.75 -12.41 -12.87
CA ALA A 337 -1.73 -10.97 -13.11
C ALA A 337 -3.06 -10.46 -13.69
N LEU A 338 -3.62 -11.19 -14.68
CA LEU A 338 -4.91 -10.85 -15.28
C LEU A 338 -6.06 -11.01 -14.28
N ALA A 339 -6.05 -12.03 -13.44
CA ALA A 339 -7.05 -12.21 -12.38
C ALA A 339 -7.00 -11.07 -11.35
N THR A 340 -5.79 -10.60 -11.01
CA THR A 340 -5.64 -9.42 -10.15
C THR A 340 -6.32 -8.20 -10.79
N LEU A 341 -6.10 -7.96 -12.07
CA LEU A 341 -6.78 -6.88 -12.81
C LEU A 341 -8.31 -7.09 -12.82
N LEU A 342 -8.77 -8.29 -13.16
CA LEU A 342 -10.21 -8.60 -13.26
C LEU A 342 -10.94 -8.39 -11.94
N LEU A 343 -10.32 -8.72 -10.80
CA LEU A 343 -10.90 -8.50 -9.47
C LEU A 343 -11.12 -7.02 -9.15
N TYR A 344 -10.35 -6.11 -9.77
CA TYR A 344 -10.46 -4.67 -9.54
C TYR A 344 -11.14 -3.89 -10.67
N LEU A 345 -11.56 -4.54 -11.77
CA LEU A 345 -12.35 -3.85 -12.80
C LEU A 345 -13.67 -3.28 -12.28
N PRO A 346 -14.46 -3.99 -11.46
CA PRO A 346 -15.70 -3.42 -10.91
C PRO A 346 -15.46 -2.51 -9.69
N PHE A 347 -14.22 -2.32 -9.24
CA PHE A 347 -13.91 -1.53 -8.05
C PHE A 347 -14.08 -0.03 -8.31
N SER A 348 -14.62 0.69 -7.32
CA SER A 348 -14.83 2.14 -7.38
C SER A 348 -13.50 2.89 -7.27
N VAL A 349 -13.21 3.73 -8.27
CA VAL A 349 -12.10 4.68 -8.23
C VAL A 349 -12.68 5.99 -7.69
N PHE A 350 -12.36 6.29 -6.44
CA PHE A 350 -12.81 7.50 -5.76
C PHE A 350 -11.91 8.67 -6.16
N GLY A 351 -12.41 9.58 -6.99
CA GLY A 351 -11.66 10.75 -7.43
C GLY A 351 -11.34 10.76 -8.92
N ARG A 352 -10.65 11.82 -9.35
CA ARG A 352 -10.37 12.07 -10.76
C ARG A 352 -9.10 11.34 -11.17
N THR A 353 -9.19 10.44 -12.13
CA THR A 353 -8.13 9.99 -13.07
C THR A 353 -6.70 9.81 -12.53
N GLU A 354 -6.50 9.52 -11.26
CA GLU A 354 -5.18 9.43 -10.67
C GLU A 354 -4.59 8.02 -10.83
N TRP A 355 -3.43 7.94 -11.46
CA TRP A 355 -2.69 6.70 -11.65
C TRP A 355 -2.33 5.97 -10.33
N ASP A 356 -2.39 6.66 -9.19
CA ASP A 356 -2.19 6.08 -7.85
C ASP A 356 -3.10 4.86 -7.58
N TYR A 357 -4.24 4.76 -8.28
CA TYR A 357 -5.12 3.60 -8.21
C TYR A 357 -4.55 2.32 -8.84
N LEU A 358 -3.39 2.39 -9.54
CA LEU A 358 -2.61 1.20 -9.89
C LEU A 358 -2.20 0.38 -8.67
N ARG A 359 -2.21 0.97 -7.47
CA ARG A 359 -1.94 0.28 -6.21
C ARG A 359 -2.78 -0.99 -6.03
N PHE A 360 -3.98 -1.01 -6.54
CA PHE A 360 -4.86 -2.16 -6.40
C PHE A 360 -4.40 -3.38 -7.21
N ILE A 361 -3.81 -3.17 -8.37
CA ILE A 361 -3.28 -4.25 -9.22
C ILE A 361 -1.78 -4.51 -8.98
N LEU A 362 -1.16 -3.80 -8.04
CA LEU A 362 0.26 -3.95 -7.68
C LEU A 362 0.67 -5.42 -7.41
N PRO A 363 -0.17 -6.30 -6.79
CA PRO A 363 0.16 -7.71 -6.62
C PRO A 363 0.43 -8.48 -7.92
N GLY A 364 -0.12 -8.05 -9.06
CA GLY A 364 0.11 -8.64 -10.38
C GLY A 364 1.37 -8.13 -11.10
N ILE A 365 1.86 -6.94 -10.75
CA ILE A 365 2.99 -6.29 -11.45
C ILE A 365 4.28 -7.12 -11.41
N PRO A 366 4.71 -7.75 -10.29
CA PRO A 366 5.91 -8.59 -10.27
C PRO A 366 5.85 -9.76 -11.27
N ALA A 367 4.68 -10.40 -11.42
CA ALA A 367 4.50 -11.46 -12.39
C ALA A 367 4.62 -10.93 -13.83
N LEU A 368 4.03 -9.77 -14.13
CA LEU A 368 4.15 -9.12 -15.45
C LEU A 368 5.61 -8.75 -15.76
N ILE A 369 6.36 -8.20 -14.81
CA ILE A 369 7.79 -7.87 -15.00
C ILE A 369 8.60 -9.13 -15.32
N VAL A 370 8.41 -10.22 -14.55
CA VAL A 370 9.12 -11.49 -14.78
C VAL A 370 8.79 -12.06 -16.17
N LEU A 371 7.52 -12.04 -16.56
CA LEU A 371 7.06 -12.52 -17.87
C LEU A 371 7.61 -11.67 -19.01
N SER A 372 7.59 -10.35 -18.88
CA SER A 372 8.14 -9.43 -19.90
C SER A 372 9.64 -9.65 -20.08
N MET A 373 10.39 -9.78 -18.98
CA MET A 373 11.82 -10.09 -19.05
C MET A 373 12.08 -11.47 -19.67
N ALA A 374 11.29 -12.49 -19.32
CA ALA A 374 11.40 -13.81 -19.91
C ALA A 374 11.16 -13.77 -21.43
N ALA A 375 10.10 -13.07 -21.87
CA ALA A 375 9.80 -12.88 -23.30
C ALA A 375 10.95 -12.17 -24.05
N MET A 376 11.49 -11.09 -23.46
CA MET A 376 12.62 -10.37 -24.08
C MET A 376 13.85 -11.25 -24.25
N VAL A 377 14.19 -12.04 -23.22
CA VAL A 377 15.32 -12.98 -23.31
C VAL A 377 15.07 -14.05 -24.35
N ASP A 378 13.85 -14.59 -24.42
CA ASP A 378 13.50 -15.66 -25.37
C ASP A 378 13.46 -15.18 -26.82
N VAL A 379 12.94 -14.02 -27.07
CA VAL A 379 12.97 -13.37 -28.38
C VAL A 379 14.42 -12.99 -28.74
N GLY A 380 15.14 -12.36 -27.80
CA GLY A 380 16.52 -11.95 -28.02
C GLY A 380 17.45 -13.10 -28.38
N THR A 381 17.28 -14.29 -27.79
CA THR A 381 18.09 -15.49 -28.12
C THR A 381 17.90 -15.98 -29.55
N ARG A 382 16.85 -15.56 -30.24
CA ARG A 382 16.52 -15.94 -31.62
C ARG A 382 16.88 -14.90 -32.65
N VAL A 383 16.62 -13.63 -32.29
CA VAL A 383 16.80 -12.50 -33.22
C VAL A 383 18.27 -12.06 -33.25
N LEU A 384 18.96 -12.11 -32.11
CA LEU A 384 20.34 -11.65 -32.03
C LEU A 384 21.31 -12.69 -32.61
N PRO A 385 22.34 -12.25 -33.35
CA PRO A 385 23.41 -13.13 -33.84
C PRO A 385 24.06 -13.89 -32.66
N ARG A 386 24.42 -15.18 -32.87
CA ARG A 386 25.05 -16.04 -31.85
C ARG A 386 26.30 -15.45 -31.20
N LYS A 387 26.99 -14.52 -31.86
CA LYS A 387 28.17 -13.79 -31.34
C LYS A 387 27.81 -12.77 -30.26
N LEU A 388 26.57 -12.26 -30.25
CA LEU A 388 26.09 -11.30 -29.25
C LEU A 388 25.43 -12.04 -28.09
N ARG A 389 25.93 -11.83 -26.88
CA ARG A 389 25.30 -12.35 -25.67
C ARG A 389 24.06 -11.51 -25.38
N VAL A 390 22.88 -12.14 -25.34
CA VAL A 390 21.60 -11.47 -25.08
C VAL A 390 21.65 -10.62 -23.82
N ALA A 391 22.27 -11.11 -22.74
CA ALA A 391 22.48 -10.36 -21.52
C ALA A 391 23.26 -9.06 -21.74
N GLY A 392 24.30 -9.06 -22.59
CA GLY A 392 25.09 -7.85 -22.88
C GLY A 392 24.28 -6.78 -23.61
N VAL A 393 23.32 -7.17 -24.44
CA VAL A 393 22.42 -6.24 -25.15
C VAL A 393 21.28 -5.74 -24.25
N LEU A 394 20.72 -6.63 -23.43
CA LEU A 394 19.58 -6.27 -22.59
C LEU A 394 19.97 -5.49 -21.33
N THR A 395 21.18 -5.69 -20.77
CA THR A 395 21.62 -4.96 -19.57
C THR A 395 21.52 -3.44 -19.73
N PRO A 396 22.10 -2.80 -20.77
CA PRO A 396 21.94 -1.36 -20.92
C PRO A 396 20.48 -0.92 -21.11
N VAL A 397 19.64 -1.71 -21.77
CA VAL A 397 18.20 -1.43 -21.92
C VAL A 397 17.53 -1.43 -20.54
N ILE A 398 17.82 -2.41 -19.66
CA ILE A 398 17.27 -2.50 -18.32
C ILE A 398 17.73 -1.30 -17.47
N VAL A 399 19.00 -0.91 -17.57
CA VAL A 399 19.54 0.25 -16.85
C VAL A 399 18.86 1.54 -17.30
N ILE A 400 18.71 1.75 -18.61
CA ILE A 400 18.03 2.94 -19.16
C ILE A 400 16.56 2.97 -18.71
N LEU A 401 15.88 1.83 -18.77
CA LEU A 401 14.49 1.71 -18.34
C LEU A 401 14.34 1.99 -16.84
N GLY A 402 15.23 1.42 -16.01
CA GLY A 402 15.24 1.67 -14.57
C GLY A 402 15.50 3.14 -14.23
N LEU A 403 16.45 3.80 -14.90
CA LEU A 403 16.71 5.23 -14.74
C LEU A 403 15.50 6.09 -15.17
N TYR A 404 14.85 5.70 -16.27
CA TYR A 404 13.62 6.35 -16.73
C TYR A 404 12.51 6.23 -15.68
N HIS A 405 12.29 5.03 -15.10
CA HIS A 405 11.31 4.80 -14.06
C HIS A 405 11.58 5.63 -12.79
N VAL A 406 12.82 5.69 -12.32
CA VAL A 406 13.18 6.55 -11.16
C VAL A 406 12.93 8.03 -11.45
N ARG A 407 13.28 8.48 -12.67
CA ARG A 407 12.98 9.85 -13.09
C ARG A 407 11.47 10.11 -13.11
N LEU A 408 10.69 9.19 -13.64
CA LEU A 408 9.23 9.29 -13.67
C LEU A 408 8.64 9.34 -12.25
N ALA A 409 9.12 8.46 -11.34
CA ALA A 409 8.74 8.50 -9.93
C ALA A 409 9.06 9.86 -9.27
N ALA A 410 10.20 10.46 -9.60
CA ALA A 410 10.56 11.79 -9.11
C ALA A 410 9.63 12.88 -9.68
N GLN A 411 9.32 12.84 -10.98
CA GLN A 411 8.42 13.79 -11.65
C GLN A 411 6.98 13.71 -11.13
N THR A 412 6.52 12.52 -10.73
CA THR A 412 5.20 12.31 -10.12
C THR A 412 5.16 12.58 -8.62
N GLY A 413 6.23 13.16 -8.05
CA GLY A 413 6.27 13.60 -6.67
C GLY A 413 6.45 12.49 -5.63
N THR A 414 6.83 11.26 -6.03
CA THR A 414 7.00 10.13 -5.11
C THR A 414 7.93 10.46 -3.95
N PHE A 415 9.07 11.11 -4.20
CA PHE A 415 10.08 11.41 -3.18
C PHE A 415 9.77 12.67 -2.35
N SER A 416 8.71 13.40 -2.69
CA SER A 416 8.25 14.58 -1.96
C SER A 416 6.96 14.35 -1.14
N VAL A 417 6.38 13.14 -1.18
CA VAL A 417 5.18 12.82 -0.40
C VAL A 417 5.38 13.09 1.09
N ALA A 418 6.54 12.75 1.63
CA ALA A 418 6.87 12.98 3.04
C ALA A 418 6.78 14.46 3.43
N ILE A 419 7.09 15.40 2.52
CA ILE A 419 7.00 16.83 2.76
C ILE A 419 5.53 17.25 2.91
N ALA A 420 4.65 16.76 2.03
CA ALA A 420 3.22 17.06 2.09
C ALA A 420 2.57 16.46 3.34
N GLU A 421 2.90 15.19 3.65
CA GLU A 421 2.30 14.46 4.78
C GLU A 421 2.79 14.96 6.15
N LYS A 422 3.90 15.71 6.19
CA LYS A 422 4.42 16.31 7.41
C LYS A 422 3.41 17.26 8.09
N ARG A 423 2.47 17.86 7.32
CA ARG A 423 1.42 18.73 7.87
C ARG A 423 0.63 18.04 8.99
N TYR A 424 0.34 16.77 8.86
CA TYR A 424 -0.38 16.01 9.89
C TYR A 424 0.40 15.91 11.21
N VAL A 425 1.70 15.70 11.11
CA VAL A 425 2.59 15.64 12.28
C VAL A 425 2.73 17.02 12.93
N ASP A 426 2.95 18.07 12.11
CA ASP A 426 3.15 19.43 12.59
C ASP A 426 1.89 19.97 13.27
N VAL A 427 0.71 19.83 12.64
CA VAL A 427 -0.58 20.22 13.21
C VAL A 427 -0.90 19.44 14.49
N GLY A 428 -0.72 18.11 14.48
CA GLY A 428 -0.97 17.28 15.66
C GLY A 428 -0.07 17.66 16.84
N ARG A 429 1.22 17.91 16.60
CA ARG A 429 2.16 18.37 17.64
C ARG A 429 1.83 19.77 18.16
N TYR A 430 1.47 20.69 17.27
CA TYR A 430 1.01 22.02 17.68
C TYR A 430 -0.20 21.92 18.60
N ILE A 431 -1.23 21.15 18.21
CA ILE A 431 -2.43 20.93 19.02
C ILE A 431 -2.09 20.36 20.39
N ALA A 432 -1.18 19.38 20.45
CA ALA A 432 -0.76 18.76 21.71
C ALA A 432 -0.16 19.79 22.69
N LEU A 433 0.57 20.79 22.18
CA LEU A 433 1.27 21.80 22.98
C LEU A 433 0.42 23.02 23.28
N ALA A 434 -0.45 23.43 22.35
CA ALA A 434 -1.14 24.71 22.40
C ALA A 434 -2.58 24.63 22.92
N THR A 435 -3.14 23.43 23.11
CA THR A 435 -4.54 23.27 23.52
C THR A 435 -4.68 22.41 24.78
N PRO A 436 -5.70 22.67 25.63
CA PRO A 436 -5.94 21.86 26.83
C PRO A 436 -6.25 20.40 26.47
N PRO A 437 -5.99 19.43 27.38
CA PRO A 437 -6.26 18.00 27.14
C PRO A 437 -7.72 17.70 26.81
N GLU A 438 -8.65 18.47 27.33
CA GLU A 438 -10.11 18.35 27.16
C GLU A 438 -10.60 18.89 25.81
N ALA A 439 -9.75 19.59 25.04
CA ALA A 439 -10.14 20.16 23.76
C ALA A 439 -10.64 19.12 22.77
N ALA A 440 -11.69 19.49 22.02
CA ALA A 440 -12.27 18.68 20.95
C ALA A 440 -12.07 19.36 19.59
N PHE A 441 -11.97 18.57 18.55
CA PHE A 441 -11.67 19.07 17.21
C PHE A 441 -12.68 18.54 16.19
N VAL A 442 -13.38 19.42 15.52
CA VAL A 442 -14.19 19.11 14.35
C VAL A 442 -13.25 19.05 13.15
N ALA A 443 -13.06 17.88 12.57
CA ALA A 443 -12.09 17.64 11.50
C ALA A 443 -12.54 16.52 10.56
N GLY A 444 -12.01 16.48 9.36
CA GLY A 444 -12.11 15.37 8.44
C GLY A 444 -10.78 14.61 8.37
N LEU A 445 -9.92 14.93 7.41
CA LEU A 445 -8.63 14.27 7.18
C LEU A 445 -7.72 14.28 8.42
N HIS A 446 -7.82 15.32 9.25
CA HIS A 446 -7.07 15.41 10.50
C HIS A 446 -7.71 14.65 11.68
N SER A 447 -8.90 14.07 11.54
CA SER A 447 -9.62 13.44 12.66
C SER A 447 -8.83 12.33 13.35
N GLY A 448 -8.13 11.52 12.56
CA GLY A 448 -7.29 10.46 13.08
C GLY A 448 -5.96 10.96 13.64
N THR A 449 -5.29 11.82 12.91
CA THR A 449 -3.95 12.32 13.25
C THR A 449 -3.93 13.16 14.53
N ILE A 450 -4.97 13.94 14.80
CA ILE A 450 -5.12 14.66 16.05
C ILE A 450 -5.19 13.70 17.24
N ARG A 451 -5.93 12.59 17.10
CA ARG A 451 -5.94 11.54 18.13
C ARG A 451 -4.58 10.90 18.32
N TYR A 452 -3.87 10.63 17.20
CA TYR A 452 -2.59 9.92 17.24
C TYR A 452 -1.46 10.75 17.85
N TYR A 453 -1.37 12.05 17.49
CA TYR A 453 -0.27 12.90 17.91
C TYR A 453 -0.59 13.78 19.13
N ALA A 454 -1.84 14.17 19.29
CA ALA A 454 -2.25 15.10 20.35
C ALA A 454 -3.06 14.44 21.47
N ASP A 455 -3.55 13.23 21.28
CA ASP A 455 -4.46 12.56 22.21
C ASP A 455 -5.68 13.44 22.55
N ARG A 456 -6.27 14.09 21.52
CA ARG A 456 -7.45 14.95 21.66
C ARG A 456 -8.67 14.29 21.02
N LEU A 457 -9.84 14.60 21.57
CA LEU A 457 -11.11 14.14 21.02
C LEU A 457 -11.35 14.77 19.64
N THR A 458 -11.86 13.97 18.71
CA THR A 458 -12.19 14.46 17.36
C THR A 458 -13.61 14.08 16.98
N LEU A 459 -14.28 15.01 16.29
CA LEU A 459 -15.60 14.86 15.71
C LEU A 459 -15.47 14.98 14.18
N ARG A 460 -15.93 13.99 13.45
CA ARG A 460 -15.93 14.03 11.98
C ARG A 460 -17.04 14.92 11.47
N TYR A 461 -16.68 16.02 10.80
CA TYR A 461 -17.66 16.98 10.28
C TYR A 461 -18.58 16.37 9.23
N ASP A 462 -18.11 15.39 8.44
CA ASP A 462 -18.90 14.68 7.42
C ASP A 462 -19.98 13.76 8.03
N GLN A 463 -19.89 13.44 9.31
CA GLN A 463 -20.87 12.65 10.06
C GLN A 463 -21.80 13.51 10.93
N ILE A 464 -21.49 14.79 11.16
CA ILE A 464 -22.39 15.72 11.85
C ILE A 464 -23.54 16.06 10.89
N ASP A 465 -24.78 15.93 11.39
CA ASP A 465 -25.96 16.39 10.65
C ASP A 465 -25.81 17.91 10.38
N PRO A 466 -26.08 18.39 9.15
CA PRO A 466 -25.91 19.79 8.79
C PRO A 466 -26.62 20.81 9.68
N ASP A 467 -27.76 20.44 10.27
CA ASP A 467 -28.54 21.32 11.14
C ASP A 467 -28.09 21.25 12.62
N TRP A 468 -27.08 20.42 12.93
CA TRP A 468 -26.60 20.18 14.28
C TRP A 468 -25.22 20.78 14.60
N LEU A 469 -24.50 21.37 13.67
CA LEU A 469 -23.14 21.85 13.94
C LEU A 469 -23.09 22.82 15.12
N ASP A 470 -23.93 23.89 15.11
CA ASP A 470 -23.95 24.91 16.18
C ASP A 470 -24.31 24.29 17.54
N ARG A 471 -25.30 23.40 17.56
CA ARG A 471 -25.72 22.68 18.77
C ARG A 471 -24.63 21.74 19.29
N THR A 472 -23.90 21.07 18.37
CA THR A 472 -22.81 20.19 18.74
C THR A 472 -21.67 20.98 19.38
N LEU A 473 -21.26 22.11 18.79
CA LEU A 473 -20.23 22.99 19.35
C LEU A 473 -20.66 23.54 20.72
N ALA A 474 -21.91 24.03 20.85
CA ALA A 474 -22.45 24.52 22.11
C ALA A 474 -22.51 23.45 23.19
N TYR A 475 -22.93 22.22 22.84
CA TYR A 475 -22.98 21.10 23.76
C TYR A 475 -21.58 20.74 24.27
N MET A 476 -20.62 20.59 23.37
CA MET A 476 -19.23 20.28 23.73
C MET A 476 -18.64 21.34 24.67
N GLY A 477 -18.80 22.62 24.33
CA GLY A 477 -18.36 23.74 25.18
C GLY A 477 -18.99 23.73 26.57
N SER A 478 -20.31 23.49 26.68
CA SER A 478 -21.03 23.42 27.97
C SER A 478 -20.61 22.23 28.84
N HIS A 479 -20.02 21.19 28.24
CA HIS A 479 -19.50 20.00 28.95
C HIS A 479 -17.98 20.07 29.17
N GLY A 480 -17.37 21.23 29.03
CA GLY A 480 -15.96 21.46 29.34
C GLY A 480 -14.99 21.06 28.23
N HIS A 481 -15.47 20.89 27.00
CA HIS A 481 -14.65 20.60 25.83
C HIS A 481 -14.56 21.82 24.91
N PRO A 482 -13.57 22.71 25.07
CA PRO A 482 -13.35 23.79 24.09
C PRO A 482 -13.13 23.20 22.71
N THR A 483 -13.90 23.68 21.73
CA THR A 483 -13.99 23.02 20.43
C THR A 483 -13.42 23.89 19.31
N TYR A 484 -12.57 23.31 18.46
CA TYR A 484 -11.91 23.94 17.32
C TYR A 484 -12.31 23.23 16.03
N ILE A 485 -12.19 23.93 14.88
CA ILE A 485 -12.43 23.36 13.55
C ILE A 485 -11.09 23.30 12.81
N VAL A 486 -10.69 22.12 12.32
CA VAL A 486 -9.42 21.92 11.61
C VAL A 486 -9.70 21.40 10.20
N LEU A 487 -9.27 22.15 9.21
CA LEU A 487 -9.55 21.88 7.80
C LEU A 487 -8.29 22.05 6.95
N ASP A 488 -8.04 21.12 6.04
CA ASP A 488 -7.14 21.33 4.90
C ASP A 488 -7.81 22.26 3.88
N GLU A 489 -7.02 22.93 3.05
CA GLU A 489 -7.50 23.82 1.98
C GLU A 489 -8.62 23.20 1.13
N GLY A 490 -8.46 21.93 0.73
CA GLY A 490 -9.49 21.20 -0.04
C GLY A 490 -10.77 20.90 0.74
N GLU A 491 -10.73 20.86 2.06
CA GLU A 491 -11.88 20.54 2.91
C GLU A 491 -12.76 21.75 3.20
N GLU A 492 -12.24 22.98 3.15
CA GLU A 492 -13.03 24.17 3.44
C GLU A 492 -14.25 24.32 2.52
N THR A 493 -14.06 24.08 1.22
CA THR A 493 -15.17 24.15 0.25
C THR A 493 -16.22 23.11 0.57
N ILE A 494 -15.82 21.90 0.94
CA ILE A 494 -16.73 20.80 1.31
C ILE A 494 -17.47 21.17 2.59
N PHE A 495 -16.77 21.70 3.58
CA PHE A 495 -17.34 22.15 4.85
C PHE A 495 -18.37 23.27 4.67
N ARG A 496 -18.02 24.32 3.90
CA ARG A 496 -18.92 25.44 3.56
C ARG A 496 -20.16 24.97 2.79
N ASN A 497 -20.01 24.06 1.84
CA ASN A 497 -21.14 23.50 1.11
C ASN A 497 -22.10 22.71 2.02
N ARG A 498 -21.55 22.05 3.05
CA ARG A 498 -22.35 21.28 3.99
C ARG A 498 -23.09 22.13 5.01
N PHE A 499 -22.45 23.12 5.57
CA PHE A 499 -22.93 23.87 6.73
C PHE A 499 -23.26 25.33 6.47
N GLY A 500 -22.77 25.92 5.37
CA GLY A 500 -22.77 27.36 5.16
C GLY A 500 -24.13 28.08 5.19
N SER A 501 -25.22 27.37 4.81
CA SER A 501 -26.59 27.91 4.88
C SER A 501 -27.36 27.49 6.13
N ARG A 502 -26.79 26.63 6.98
CA ARG A 502 -27.49 25.95 8.08
C ARG A 502 -26.87 26.20 9.46
N SER A 503 -25.67 26.72 9.50
CA SER A 503 -24.89 26.94 10.71
C SER A 503 -24.26 28.32 10.75
N THR A 504 -24.24 28.91 11.93
CA THR A 504 -23.54 30.17 12.22
C THR A 504 -22.06 30.09 11.88
N TYR A 505 -21.43 28.95 12.08
CA TYR A 505 -20.01 28.72 11.86
C TYR A 505 -19.70 28.15 10.46
N GLY A 506 -20.72 27.82 9.68
CA GLY A 506 -20.57 27.10 8.42
C GLY A 506 -19.89 27.89 7.31
N GLN A 507 -19.97 29.23 7.34
CA GLN A 507 -19.34 30.11 6.36
C GLN A 507 -17.85 30.33 6.61
N LEU A 508 -17.34 30.06 7.84
CA LEU A 508 -15.97 30.36 8.24
C LEU A 508 -15.61 31.82 7.91
N ASP A 509 -16.49 32.76 8.34
CA ASP A 509 -16.46 34.20 8.01
C ASP A 509 -15.58 35.04 8.96
N TRP A 510 -14.65 34.38 9.66
CA TRP A 510 -13.64 35.00 10.52
C TRP A 510 -12.27 34.40 10.23
N PRO A 511 -11.16 35.09 10.58
CA PRO A 511 -9.80 34.55 10.39
C PRO A 511 -9.56 33.29 11.22
N ALA A 512 -8.77 32.36 10.67
CA ALA A 512 -8.27 31.25 11.43
C ALA A 512 -7.35 31.71 12.55
N SER A 513 -7.45 31.08 13.72
CA SER A 513 -6.56 31.37 14.86
C SER A 513 -5.14 30.86 14.61
N VAL A 514 -5.02 29.81 13.75
CA VAL A 514 -3.74 29.18 13.40
C VAL A 514 -3.75 28.78 11.93
N GLU A 515 -2.62 29.00 11.26
CA GLU A 515 -2.42 28.59 9.87
C GLU A 515 -1.07 27.90 9.67
N ARG A 516 -1.04 26.96 8.73
CA ARG A 516 0.16 26.34 8.18
C ARG A 516 0.09 26.41 6.65
N PHE A 517 1.02 27.14 6.03
CA PHE A 517 0.88 27.53 4.62
C PHE A 517 1.43 26.50 3.61
N GLU A 518 2.53 25.82 3.89
CA GLU A 518 3.20 25.02 2.85
C GLU A 518 3.46 23.57 3.25
N PRO A 519 3.42 22.63 2.28
CA PRO A 519 2.98 22.74 0.88
C PRO A 519 1.46 22.67 0.71
N ILE A 520 0.71 22.32 1.75
CA ILE A 520 -0.75 22.28 1.81
C ILE A 520 -1.18 23.18 2.96
N HIS A 521 -2.12 24.07 2.67
CA HIS A 521 -2.64 25.00 3.65
C HIS A 521 -3.61 24.28 4.60
N VAL A 522 -3.33 24.38 5.90
CA VAL A 522 -4.20 23.87 6.99
C VAL A 522 -4.58 25.02 7.88
N ARG A 523 -5.86 25.12 8.22
CA ARG A 523 -6.40 26.17 9.10
C ARG A 523 -7.07 25.55 10.32
N ILE A 524 -6.84 26.21 11.48
CA ILE A 524 -7.50 25.91 12.73
C ILE A 524 -8.32 27.13 13.13
N TYR A 525 -9.63 26.97 13.15
CA TYR A 525 -10.57 28.03 13.54
C TYR A 525 -11.00 27.81 14.99
N ASN A 526 -10.98 28.90 15.77
CA ASN A 526 -11.63 28.94 17.07
C ASN A 526 -13.02 29.58 16.93
N PRO A 527 -14.13 28.90 17.18
CA PRO A 527 -15.49 29.45 17.09
C PRO A 527 -15.69 30.69 17.98
N ASP A 528 -15.02 30.79 19.13
CA ASP A 528 -15.13 31.92 20.05
C ASP A 528 -14.58 33.21 19.44
N ASP A 529 -13.61 33.13 18.53
CA ASP A 529 -13.01 34.26 17.85
C ASP A 529 -13.98 34.93 16.87
N ARG A 530 -15.01 34.21 16.38
CA ARG A 530 -15.99 34.77 15.46
C ARG A 530 -16.74 35.98 16.06
N ALA A 531 -17.24 35.83 17.29
CA ALA A 531 -17.98 36.91 17.95
C ALA A 531 -17.08 38.14 18.19
N ARG A 532 -15.84 37.95 18.57
CA ARG A 532 -14.83 38.98 18.74
C ARG A 532 -14.50 39.69 17.44
N TYR A 533 -14.30 38.94 16.36
CA TYR A 533 -14.04 39.47 15.02
C TYR A 533 -15.20 40.32 14.50
N LEU A 534 -16.44 39.82 14.66
CA LEU A 534 -17.62 40.58 14.26
C LEU A 534 -17.86 41.83 15.10
N ALA A 535 -17.36 41.87 16.35
CA ALA A 535 -17.34 43.06 17.19
C ALA A 535 -16.21 44.06 16.82
N GLY A 536 -15.40 43.73 15.82
CA GLY A 536 -14.31 44.61 15.34
C GLY A 536 -12.97 44.37 16.01
N GLU A 537 -12.80 43.30 16.80
CA GLU A 537 -11.51 42.94 17.36
C GLU A 537 -10.61 42.27 16.30
N ALA A 538 -9.33 42.63 16.29
CA ALA A 538 -8.35 41.96 15.44
C ALA A 538 -8.02 40.56 16.00
N ILE A 539 -8.15 39.54 15.16
CA ILE A 539 -7.74 38.19 15.52
C ILE A 539 -6.27 37.98 15.14
N ILE A 540 -5.46 37.58 16.10
CA ILE A 540 -4.05 37.25 15.88
C ILE A 540 -3.98 35.82 15.38
N THR A 541 -3.50 35.62 14.15
CA THR A 541 -3.26 34.31 13.56
C THR A 541 -1.83 33.85 13.85
N ALA A 542 -1.68 32.66 14.42
CA ALA A 542 -0.39 32.03 14.61
C ALA A 542 -0.03 31.18 13.36
N ASP A 543 1.22 31.30 12.89
CA ASP A 543 1.74 30.47 11.81
C ASP A 543 2.54 29.29 12.40
N ILE A 544 2.16 28.07 12.02
CA ILE A 544 2.95 26.87 12.29
C ILE A 544 4.01 26.75 11.19
N GLY A 545 5.15 27.45 11.38
CA GLY A 545 6.27 27.34 10.45
C GLY A 545 6.88 25.93 10.42
N PHE A 546 7.72 25.67 9.42
CA PHE A 546 8.44 24.42 9.18
C PHE A 546 9.30 23.92 10.37
N VAL A 547 9.54 24.75 11.39
CA VAL A 547 10.45 24.51 12.52
C VAL A 547 9.74 24.55 13.88
N GLY A 548 8.41 24.56 13.92
CA GLY A 548 7.65 24.47 15.18
C GLY A 548 7.73 25.69 16.10
N GLN A 549 8.20 26.85 15.62
CA GLN A 549 8.05 28.13 16.32
C GLN A 549 6.92 28.92 15.68
N PRO A 550 5.88 29.31 16.44
CA PRO A 550 4.80 30.13 15.92
C PRO A 550 5.34 31.54 15.55
N ARG A 551 5.07 31.95 14.31
CA ARG A 551 5.20 33.33 13.91
C ARG A 551 3.83 33.99 14.06
N LEU A 552 3.74 35.06 14.82
CA LEU A 552 2.51 35.81 15.00
C LEU A 552 2.35 36.79 13.84
N HIS A 553 1.30 36.65 13.04
CA HIS A 553 0.88 37.59 12.05
C HIS A 553 -0.42 38.26 12.50
N GLN A 554 -0.41 39.60 12.58
CA GLN A 554 -1.61 40.39 12.81
C GLN A 554 -2.28 40.63 11.45
N GLN A 555 -3.38 39.95 11.17
CA GLN A 555 -4.21 40.33 10.03
C GLN A 555 -5.03 41.56 10.42
N GLY A 556 -4.57 42.71 9.99
CA GLY A 556 -5.30 43.98 10.13
C GLY A 556 -6.57 43.96 9.28
N LEU A 557 -7.58 44.67 9.76
CA LEU A 557 -8.79 45.03 9.03
C LEU A 557 -8.41 45.89 7.81
N ASP A 558 -7.95 45.29 6.73
CA ASP A 558 -7.84 46.02 5.46
C ASP A 558 -9.21 46.00 4.79
N LYS A 559 -10.05 46.92 5.22
CA LYS A 559 -11.26 47.34 4.51
C LYS A 559 -10.82 48.39 3.51
N SER A 560 -10.39 47.98 2.35
CA SER A 560 -10.38 48.86 1.18
C SER A 560 -11.56 48.52 0.28
N PRO A 561 -12.26 49.54 -0.28
CA PRO A 561 -13.63 49.53 -0.75
C PRO A 561 -13.86 48.70 -2.01
#